data_b136d7dbd03d5a89998e1fc83f99a621
#
_entry.id   b136d7dbd03d5a89998e1fc83f99a621
#
_cell.length_a   1.000
_cell.length_b   1.000
_cell.length_c   1.000
_cell.angle_alpha   90.00
_cell.angle_beta   90.00
_cell.angle_gamma   90.00
#
_symmetry.space_group_name_H-M   'P 1'
#
loop_
_entity.id
_entity.type
_entity.pdbx_description
1 polymer ?
#
loop_
_entity_poly.entity_id
_entity_poly.type
_entity_poly.pdbx_seq_one_letter_code
_entity_poly.pdbx_strand_id
1 'polypeptide(L)' 'MKYLLKIDGMYCSMCESHVNDAIRNNFNIKKVKSKHKTGDVLIETNEPLDINKLTNTLNSTGYNVLDLKEE' A
#
# COMPACT_ATOMS: atom_id res chain seq x y z
N MET A 1 -14.56 2.15 0.06
CA MET A 1 -13.80 1.43 1.08
C MET A 1 -12.42 2.02 1.20
N LYS A 2 -11.93 2.17 2.40
CA LYS A 2 -10.61 2.72 2.67
C LYS A 2 -9.79 1.74 3.48
N TYR A 3 -8.53 1.61 3.13
CA TYR A 3 -7.57 0.78 3.85
C TYR A 3 -6.38 1.62 4.26
N LEU A 4 -5.96 1.49 5.50
CA LEU A 4 -4.77 2.14 6.01
C LEU A 4 -3.74 1.08 6.35
N LEU A 5 -2.58 1.15 5.70
CA LEU A 5 -1.48 0.23 5.93
C LEU A 5 -0.32 0.98 6.58
N LYS A 6 0.39 0.24 7.44
CA LYS A 6 1.68 0.67 7.95
C LYS A 6 2.72 -0.24 7.36
N ILE A 7 3.68 0.31 6.62
CA ILE A 7 4.72 -0.50 5.99
C ILE A 7 6.10 -0.02 6.37
N ASP A 8 7.04 -0.97 6.38
CA ASP A 8 8.46 -0.74 6.62
C ASP A 8 9.20 -0.85 5.30
N GLY A 9 10.24 -0.04 5.14
CA GLY A 9 11.07 -0.05 3.94
C GLY A 9 10.91 1.15 3.02
N MET A 10 9.98 2.05 3.29
CA MET A 10 9.87 3.31 2.57
C MET A 10 10.77 4.36 3.21
N TYR A 11 11.79 4.79 2.50
CA TYR A 11 12.77 5.74 3.03
C TYR A 11 12.80 7.08 2.30
N CYS A 12 12.16 7.18 1.14
CA CYS A 12 12.19 8.40 0.32
C CYS A 12 10.95 8.48 -0.59
N SER A 13 10.81 9.62 -1.27
CA SER A 13 9.68 9.84 -2.18
C SER A 13 9.63 8.85 -3.35
N MET A 14 10.78 8.35 -3.80
CA MET A 14 10.81 7.33 -4.85
C MET A 14 10.20 6.01 -4.37
N CYS A 15 10.42 5.68 -3.11
CA CYS A 15 9.80 4.51 -2.50
C CYS A 15 8.27 4.65 -2.47
N GLU A 16 7.77 5.84 -2.18
CA GLU A 16 6.32 6.13 -2.26
C GLU A 16 5.78 5.82 -3.65
N SER A 17 6.46 6.27 -4.69
CA SER A 17 6.05 6.00 -6.07
C SER A 17 6.07 4.52 -6.40
N HIS A 18 7.08 3.78 -5.95
CA HIS A 18 7.17 2.34 -6.14
C HIS A 18 5.99 1.61 -5.49
N VAL A 19 5.65 1.98 -4.25
CA VAL A 19 4.52 1.39 -3.54
C VAL A 19 3.22 1.72 -4.26
N ASN A 20 3.01 2.97 -4.65
CA ASN A 20 1.82 3.39 -5.36
C ASN A 20 1.66 2.63 -6.68
N ASP A 21 2.73 2.50 -7.45
CA ASP A 21 2.70 1.79 -8.73
C ASP A 21 2.44 0.30 -8.55
N ALA A 22 3.07 -0.33 -7.55
CA ALA A 22 2.86 -1.74 -7.26
C ALA A 22 1.38 -2.02 -6.93
N ILE A 23 0.76 -1.14 -6.16
CA ILE A 23 -0.66 -1.28 -5.80
C ILE A 23 -1.54 -1.04 -7.02
N ARG A 24 -1.30 0.03 -7.78
CA ARG A 24 -2.10 0.34 -8.96
C ARG A 24 -2.01 -0.71 -10.05
N ASN A 25 -0.85 -1.30 -10.23
CA ASN A 25 -0.64 -2.31 -11.28
C ASN A 25 -1.28 -3.65 -10.96
N ASN A 26 -1.54 -3.94 -9.69
CA ASN A 26 -2.04 -5.23 -9.24
C ASN A 26 -3.47 -5.20 -8.74
N PHE A 27 -4.04 -4.02 -8.51
CA PHE A 27 -5.38 -3.85 -7.96
C PHE A 27 -6.13 -2.75 -8.70
N ASN A 28 -7.44 -2.92 -8.80
CA ASN A 28 -8.31 -1.88 -9.31
C ASN A 28 -8.70 -0.95 -8.15
N ILE A 29 -7.97 0.13 -8.00
CA ILE A 29 -8.17 1.08 -6.90
C ILE A 29 -8.54 2.47 -7.42
N LYS A 30 -9.22 3.24 -6.57
CA LYS A 30 -9.61 4.60 -6.88
C LYS A 30 -8.49 5.59 -6.57
N LYS A 31 -7.81 5.42 -5.44
CA LYS A 31 -6.76 6.33 -4.99
C LYS A 31 -5.78 5.60 -4.08
N VAL A 32 -4.51 5.96 -4.18
CA VAL A 32 -3.49 5.50 -3.24
C VAL A 32 -2.57 6.67 -2.89
N LYS A 33 -2.24 6.77 -1.61
CA LYS A 33 -1.31 7.79 -1.10
C LYS A 33 -0.37 7.15 -0.11
N SER A 34 0.93 7.30 -0.34
CA SER A 34 1.98 6.76 0.53
C SER A 34 2.76 7.90 1.17
N LYS A 35 3.17 7.70 2.42
CA LYS A 35 3.99 8.67 3.17
C LYS A 35 5.20 7.95 3.75
N HIS A 36 6.38 8.23 3.21
CA HIS A 36 7.62 7.58 3.65
C HIS A 36 8.02 7.99 5.07
N LYS A 37 7.69 9.19 5.48
CA LYS A 37 8.07 9.70 6.81
C LYS A 37 7.40 8.93 7.95
N THR A 38 6.20 8.43 7.72
CA THR A 38 5.41 7.72 8.74
C THR A 38 5.23 6.25 8.41
N GLY A 39 5.49 5.84 7.17
CA GLY A 39 5.24 4.49 6.69
C GLY A 39 3.78 4.22 6.37
N ASP A 40 2.93 5.22 6.33
CA ASP A 40 1.51 5.06 6.10
C ASP A 40 1.19 4.98 4.61
N VAL A 41 0.30 4.07 4.25
CA VAL A 41 -0.27 3.96 2.90
C VAL A 41 -1.78 3.95 3.01
N LEU A 42 -2.41 4.94 2.41
CA LEU A 42 -3.87 5.05 2.37
C LEU A 42 -4.36 4.63 0.99
N ILE A 43 -5.25 3.65 0.96
CA ILE A 43 -5.85 3.13 -0.28
C ILE A 43 -7.34 3.38 -0.24
N GLU A 44 -7.88 3.95 -1.31
CA GLU A 44 -9.31 4.16 -1.49
C GLU A 44 -9.77 3.36 -2.70
N THR A 45 -10.80 2.54 -2.51
CA THR A 45 -11.31 1.64 -3.55
C THR A 45 -12.81 1.47 -3.43
N ASN A 46 -13.46 1.10 -4.52
CA ASN A 46 -14.89 0.78 -4.55
C ASN A 46 -15.17 -0.69 -4.25
N GLU A 47 -14.15 -1.52 -4.20
CA GLU A 47 -14.26 -2.96 -4.01
C GLU A 47 -13.36 -3.44 -2.88
N PRO A 48 -13.74 -4.52 -2.15
CA PRO A 48 -12.85 -5.10 -1.15
C PRO A 48 -11.55 -5.59 -1.79
N LEU A 49 -10.44 -5.36 -1.11
CA LEU A 49 -9.13 -5.82 -1.56
C LEU A 49 -8.83 -7.19 -0.95
N ASP A 50 -8.15 -8.03 -1.73
CA ASP A 50 -7.59 -9.27 -1.22
C ASP A 50 -6.34 -8.93 -0.39
N ILE A 51 -6.49 -9.02 0.94
CA ILE A 51 -5.43 -8.64 1.87
C ILE A 51 -4.18 -9.50 1.71
N ASN A 52 -4.35 -10.81 1.46
CA ASN A 52 -3.21 -11.70 1.24
C ASN A 52 -2.45 -11.32 -0.01
N LYS A 53 -3.15 -11.03 -1.09
CA LYS A 53 -2.53 -10.59 -2.34
C LYS A 53 -1.83 -9.24 -2.16
N LEU A 54 -2.44 -8.31 -1.43
CA LEU A 54 -1.87 -7.01 -1.16
C LEU A 54 -0.57 -7.13 -0.36
N THR A 55 -0.58 -7.93 0.71
CA THR A 55 0.60 -8.19 1.53
C THR A 55 1.71 -8.83 0.70
N ASN A 56 1.38 -9.85 -0.08
CA ASN A 56 2.35 -10.54 -0.94
C ASN A 56 2.94 -9.62 -2.00
N THR A 57 2.12 -8.77 -2.59
CA THR A 57 2.56 -7.80 -3.60
C THR A 57 3.59 -6.84 -3.01
N LEU A 58 3.30 -6.29 -1.84
CA LEU A 58 4.21 -5.36 -1.18
C LEU A 58 5.49 -6.05 -0.71
N ASN A 59 5.39 -7.27 -0.16
CA ASN A 59 6.57 -8.05 0.23
C ASN A 59 7.47 -8.35 -0.97
N SER A 60 6.89 -8.68 -2.11
CA SER A 60 7.64 -8.95 -3.35
C SER A 60 8.35 -7.71 -3.88
N THR A 61 7.84 -6.53 -3.57
CA THR A 61 8.43 -5.26 -3.97
C THR A 61 9.53 -4.79 -2.99
N GLY A 62 9.69 -5.50 -1.86
CA GLY A 62 10.73 -5.20 -0.88
C GLY A 62 10.23 -4.44 0.34
N TYR A 63 8.93 -4.39 0.56
CA TYR A 63 8.32 -3.69 1.70
C TYR A 63 7.61 -4.66 2.60
N ASN A 64 7.68 -4.44 3.92
CA ASN A 64 7.00 -5.26 4.91
C ASN A 64 5.74 -4.55 5.39
N VAL A 65 4.61 -5.24 5.37
CA VAL A 65 3.36 -4.72 5.93
C VAL A 65 3.36 -5.00 7.43
N LEU A 66 3.40 -3.92 8.23
CA LEU A 66 3.44 -4.01 9.69
C LEU A 66 2.04 -4.02 10.29
N ASP A 67 1.10 -3.31 9.68
CA ASP A 67 -0.27 -3.21 10.15
C ASP A 67 -1.19 -2.90 8.98
N LEU A 68 -2.45 -3.32 9.08
CA LEU A 68 -3.46 -3.05 8.06
C LEU A 68 -4.80 -2.86 8.75
N LYS A 69 -5.46 -1.75 8.45
CA LYS A 69 -6.78 -1.42 8.98
C LYS A 69 -7.73 -1.08 7.84
N GLU A 70 -8.93 -1.57 7.92
CA GLU A 70 -10.03 -1.18 7.03
C GLU A 70 -10.86 -0.11 7.72
N GLU A 71 -11.09 0.98 7.03
CA GLU A 71 -11.92 2.08 7.53
C GLU A 71 -13.30 2.13 6.84
#